data_832b8a4f1fb65cfbe97ecde4b49cc391
#
_entry.id   832b8a4f1fb65cfbe97ecde4b49cc391
#
_cell.length_a   1.000
_cell.length_b   1.000
_cell.length_c   1.000
_cell.angle_alpha   90.00
_cell.angle_beta   90.00
_cell.angle_gamma   90.00
#
_symmetry.space_group_name_H-M   'P 1'
#
loop_
_entity.id
_entity.type
_entity.pdbx_description
1 polymer ?
#
loop_
_entity_poly.entity_id
_entity_poly.type
_entity_poly.pdbx_seq_one_letter_code
_entity_poly.pdbx_strand_id
1 'polypeptide(L)'
;NNATLTISVKNVARSLTKAAAEGTQTENEAKITNLTVALYDAETGALVASTSDIANEDAAADNDEVQFAGLTEGAQLRAIAFANMPEISLAGTTIDNFVSPVYTMPAAGFAENYLPMSSGLSDPFTLQAGKNYYGYTKTAGEGEHILVADPLYLIRNVARIDFTGLSLDMTRAAKDVYVEGIATIVPECVFIMHGRTK
;
A
#
# COMPACT_ATOMS: atom_id res chain seq x y z
N ASN A 1 -10.25 -20.60 -24.64
CA ASN A 1 -11.24 -20.04 -23.71
C ASN A 1 -10.61 -18.81 -23.08
N ASN A 2 -11.07 -17.65 -23.51
CA ASN A 2 -10.51 -16.37 -23.04
C ASN A 2 -11.34 -15.84 -21.89
N ALA A 3 -10.76 -15.81 -20.69
CA ALA A 3 -11.30 -15.06 -19.58
C ALA A 3 -10.63 -13.68 -19.52
N THR A 4 -11.38 -12.68 -19.09
CA THR A 4 -10.84 -11.39 -18.67
C THR A 4 -11.07 -11.19 -17.19
N LEU A 5 -10.22 -10.42 -16.54
CA LEU A 5 -10.31 -10.13 -15.12
C LEU A 5 -10.12 -8.64 -14.90
N THR A 6 -11.07 -8.00 -14.27
CA THR A 6 -10.95 -6.62 -13.78
C THR A 6 -10.82 -6.66 -12.27
N ILE A 7 -9.76 -6.06 -11.74
CA ILE A 7 -9.47 -5.98 -10.31
C ILE A 7 -9.61 -4.53 -9.86
N SER A 8 -10.46 -4.31 -8.87
CA SER A 8 -10.56 -3.04 -8.16
C SER A 8 -9.61 -3.02 -6.96
N VAL A 9 -8.91 -1.93 -6.82
CA VAL A 9 -7.94 -1.67 -5.75
C VAL A 9 -8.35 -0.42 -5.00
N LYS A 10 -8.25 -0.42 -3.68
CA LYS A 10 -8.63 0.73 -2.87
C LYS A 10 -7.68 0.91 -1.69
N ASN A 11 -7.32 2.16 -1.41
CA ASN A 11 -6.60 2.48 -0.19
C ASN A 11 -7.51 2.36 1.03
N VAL A 12 -7.04 1.68 2.06
CA VAL A 12 -7.70 1.65 3.36
C VAL A 12 -7.27 2.86 4.16
N ALA A 13 -8.17 3.81 4.34
CA ALA A 13 -8.03 4.80 5.38
C ALA A 13 -8.10 4.10 6.75
N ARG A 14 -6.98 3.64 7.28
CA ARG A 14 -6.92 3.18 8.65
C ARG A 14 -7.01 4.38 9.58
N SER A 15 -8.17 4.58 10.15
CA SER A 15 -8.29 5.29 11.40
C SER A 15 -7.48 4.51 12.44
N LEU A 16 -6.30 5.00 12.78
CA LEU A 16 -5.54 4.48 13.92
C LEU A 16 -6.32 4.83 15.19
N THR A 17 -7.13 3.91 15.68
CA THR A 17 -7.99 4.07 16.86
C THR A 17 -7.21 4.12 18.18
N LYS A 18 -5.93 4.46 18.17
CA LYS A 18 -5.14 4.58 19.38
C LYS A 18 -4.17 5.76 19.33
N ALA A 19 -4.64 6.85 19.66
CA ALA A 19 -4.03 8.11 20.09
C ALA A 19 -4.68 9.26 19.38
N ALA A 20 -5.30 10.11 20.16
CA ALA A 20 -5.58 11.52 19.91
C ALA A 20 -5.72 11.96 18.44
N ALA A 21 -6.74 12.66 18.18
CA ALA A 21 -7.21 13.39 16.99
C ALA A 21 -6.19 14.04 16.04
N GLU A 22 -4.90 13.71 16.11
CA GLU A 22 -3.82 14.40 15.39
C GLU A 22 -3.20 13.59 14.24
N GLY A 23 -3.70 12.39 13.96
CA GLY A 23 -3.13 11.51 12.93
C GLY A 23 -4.12 11.10 11.86
N THR A 24 -5.08 11.93 11.49
CA THR A 24 -5.95 11.66 10.34
C THR A 24 -5.13 11.70 9.06
N GLN A 25 -5.26 10.61 8.27
CA GLN A 25 -4.74 10.55 6.92
C GLN A 25 -5.24 11.77 6.12
N THR A 26 -4.34 12.49 5.47
CA THR A 26 -4.73 13.55 4.54
C THR A 26 -5.24 12.93 3.25
N GLU A 27 -6.05 13.67 2.48
CA GLU A 27 -6.50 13.22 1.16
C GLU A 27 -5.31 12.90 0.25
N ASN A 28 -4.23 13.67 0.33
CA ASN A 28 -3.00 13.44 -0.44
C ASN A 28 -2.32 12.12 -0.09
N GLU A 29 -2.32 11.72 1.17
CA GLU A 29 -1.72 10.45 1.61
C GLU A 29 -2.52 9.23 1.15
N ALA A 30 -3.76 9.41 0.70
CA ALA A 30 -4.64 8.33 0.22
C ALA A 30 -4.48 8.07 -1.28
N LYS A 31 -3.89 8.99 -2.03
CA LYS A 31 -3.89 8.96 -3.49
C LYS A 31 -3.13 7.77 -4.07
N ILE A 32 -3.74 7.17 -5.08
CA ILE A 32 -3.11 6.19 -5.96
C ILE A 32 -2.78 6.91 -7.27
N THR A 33 -1.49 7.15 -7.53
CA THR A 33 -1.04 7.83 -8.75
C THR A 33 -0.63 6.86 -9.83
N ASN A 34 -0.14 5.68 -9.45
CA ASN A 34 0.13 4.57 -10.34
C ASN A 34 -0.10 3.24 -9.63
N LEU A 35 -0.31 2.20 -10.42
CA LEU A 35 -0.68 0.88 -9.95
C LEU A 35 0.09 -0.20 -10.70
N THR A 36 0.63 -1.15 -9.96
CA THR A 36 1.19 -2.40 -10.46
C THR A 36 0.47 -3.55 -9.80
N VAL A 37 -0.06 -4.49 -10.60
CA VAL A 37 -0.76 -5.68 -10.10
C VAL A 37 -0.13 -6.93 -10.68
N ALA A 38 0.04 -7.95 -9.86
CA ALA A 38 0.50 -9.27 -10.27
C ALA A 38 -0.53 -10.34 -9.96
N LEU A 39 -0.65 -11.30 -10.87
CA LEU A 39 -1.44 -12.51 -10.74
C LEU A 39 -0.50 -13.70 -10.67
N TYR A 40 -0.66 -14.50 -9.64
CA TYR A 40 0.08 -15.74 -9.43
C TYR A 40 -0.86 -16.93 -9.50
N ASP A 41 -0.40 -18.01 -10.08
CA ASP A 41 -1.07 -19.30 -10.00
C ASP A 41 -1.08 -19.79 -8.55
N ALA A 42 -2.25 -20.14 -8.06
CA ALA A 42 -2.43 -20.45 -6.65
C ALA A 42 -1.83 -21.80 -6.22
N GLU A 43 -1.64 -22.73 -7.18
CA GLU A 43 -1.09 -24.05 -6.93
C GLU A 43 0.43 -24.06 -7.05
N THR A 44 0.96 -23.48 -8.13
CA THR A 44 2.40 -23.50 -8.42
C THR A 44 3.15 -22.30 -7.87
N GLY A 45 2.45 -21.24 -7.51
CA GLY A 45 3.04 -19.99 -7.10
C GLY A 45 3.69 -19.17 -8.22
N ALA A 46 3.59 -19.61 -9.47
CA ALA A 46 4.25 -18.97 -10.60
C ALA A 46 3.52 -17.68 -11.02
N LEU A 47 4.27 -16.67 -11.46
CA LEU A 47 3.71 -15.47 -12.05
C LEU A 47 2.98 -15.81 -13.36
N VAL A 48 1.68 -15.49 -13.44
CA VAL A 48 0.84 -15.71 -14.63
C VAL A 48 0.77 -14.46 -15.49
N ALA A 49 0.53 -13.30 -14.86
CA ALA A 49 0.44 -12.01 -15.54
C ALA A 49 0.76 -10.89 -14.57
N SER A 50 1.24 -9.78 -15.10
CA SER A 50 1.41 -8.55 -14.33
C SER A 50 1.19 -7.33 -15.20
N THR A 51 0.73 -6.25 -14.57
CA THR A 51 0.83 -4.89 -15.10
C THR A 51 1.98 -4.18 -14.42
N SER A 52 2.44 -3.08 -14.96
CA SER A 52 3.50 -2.29 -14.33
C SER A 52 3.24 -0.82 -14.56
N ASP A 53 3.28 -0.06 -13.47
CA ASP A 53 3.25 1.41 -13.47
C ASP A 53 2.09 2.01 -14.30
N ILE A 54 0.90 1.41 -14.18
CA ILE A 54 -0.30 1.95 -14.82
C ILE A 54 -0.68 3.26 -14.14
N ALA A 55 -0.66 4.36 -14.89
CA ALA A 55 -1.09 5.65 -14.36
C ALA A 55 -2.58 5.64 -14.04
N ASN A 56 -2.94 6.14 -12.86
CA ASN A 56 -4.34 6.36 -12.50
C ASN A 56 -4.86 7.56 -13.28
N GLU A 57 -5.94 7.39 -14.03
CA GLU A 57 -6.59 8.48 -14.79
C GLU A 57 -7.11 9.59 -13.87
N ASP A 58 -7.53 9.23 -12.66
CA ASP A 58 -7.87 10.17 -11.58
C ASP A 58 -6.79 10.13 -10.48
N ALA A 59 -5.74 10.91 -10.67
CA ALA A 59 -4.65 11.02 -9.72
C ALA A 59 -5.06 11.61 -8.33
N ALA A 60 -6.32 12.01 -8.16
CA ALA A 60 -6.87 12.42 -6.88
C ALA A 60 -7.58 11.29 -6.14
N ALA A 61 -7.86 10.16 -6.82
CA ALA A 61 -8.63 9.07 -6.26
C ALA A 61 -7.84 8.21 -5.26
N ASP A 62 -8.56 7.65 -4.30
CA ASP A 62 -8.07 6.64 -3.36
C ASP A 62 -8.33 5.20 -3.85
N ASN A 63 -8.76 5.05 -5.10
CA ASN A 63 -9.06 3.80 -5.76
C ASN A 63 -8.57 3.82 -7.21
N ASP A 64 -8.40 2.63 -7.78
CA ASP A 64 -8.06 2.42 -9.19
C ASP A 64 -8.49 1.01 -9.61
N GLU A 65 -8.44 0.72 -10.90
CA GLU A 65 -8.74 -0.60 -11.43
C GLU A 65 -7.76 -1.01 -12.54
N VAL A 66 -7.56 -2.31 -12.66
CA VAL A 66 -6.70 -2.90 -13.69
C VAL A 66 -7.42 -4.04 -14.39
N GLN A 67 -7.27 -4.12 -15.69
CA GLN A 67 -7.83 -5.20 -16.51
C GLN A 67 -6.75 -6.11 -17.08
N PHE A 68 -6.96 -7.41 -16.94
CA PHE A 68 -6.19 -8.48 -17.58
C PHE A 68 -7.05 -9.17 -18.65
N ALA A 69 -6.44 -9.49 -19.77
CA ALA A 69 -7.07 -10.23 -20.87
C ALA A 69 -6.26 -11.49 -21.20
N GLY A 70 -6.90 -12.42 -21.92
CA GLY A 70 -6.24 -13.64 -22.39
C GLY A 70 -5.93 -14.65 -21.30
N LEU A 71 -6.61 -14.58 -20.16
CA LEU A 71 -6.46 -15.53 -19.08
C LEU A 71 -7.20 -16.83 -19.38
N THR A 72 -6.80 -17.90 -18.71
CA THR A 72 -7.39 -19.23 -18.88
C THR A 72 -8.57 -19.41 -17.92
N GLU A 73 -9.72 -19.80 -18.47
CA GLU A 73 -10.87 -20.27 -17.67
C GLU A 73 -10.46 -21.42 -16.75
N GLY A 74 -10.99 -21.44 -15.54
CA GLY A 74 -10.69 -22.46 -14.53
C GLY A 74 -9.36 -22.25 -13.81
N ALA A 75 -8.53 -21.31 -14.23
CA ALA A 75 -7.28 -20.99 -13.53
C ALA A 75 -7.61 -20.50 -12.11
N GLN A 76 -6.89 -21.04 -11.14
CA GLN A 76 -6.95 -20.61 -9.75
C GLN A 76 -5.82 -19.65 -9.49
N LEU A 77 -6.16 -18.39 -9.20
CA LEU A 77 -5.20 -17.30 -9.12
C LEU A 77 -5.22 -16.63 -7.74
N ARG A 78 -4.12 -15.98 -7.42
CA ARG A 78 -3.99 -15.02 -6.32
C ARG A 78 -3.45 -13.71 -6.86
N ALA A 79 -3.89 -12.60 -6.30
CA ALA A 79 -3.50 -11.27 -6.74
C ALA A 79 -2.79 -10.50 -5.63
N ILE A 80 -1.85 -9.64 -6.03
CA ILE A 80 -1.22 -8.65 -5.16
C ILE A 80 -1.08 -7.33 -5.92
N ALA A 81 -1.25 -6.23 -5.22
CA ALA A 81 -1.18 -4.89 -5.81
C ALA A 81 -0.17 -4.01 -5.07
N PHE A 82 0.49 -3.13 -5.84
CA PHE A 82 1.41 -2.12 -5.37
C PHE A 82 1.02 -0.78 -5.98
N ALA A 83 0.97 0.26 -5.19
CA ALA A 83 0.70 1.61 -5.67
C ALA A 83 1.82 2.57 -5.29
N ASN A 84 2.04 3.56 -6.15
CA ASN A 84 3.06 4.58 -5.99
C ASN A 84 4.49 4.01 -5.90
N MET A 85 4.74 2.90 -6.61
CA MET A 85 6.01 2.18 -6.63
C MET A 85 6.41 1.86 -8.09
N PRO A 86 6.81 2.84 -8.90
CA PRO A 86 6.98 2.68 -10.36
C PRO A 86 8.13 1.76 -10.75
N GLU A 87 9.11 1.55 -9.89
CA GLU A 87 10.32 0.77 -10.20
C GLU A 87 10.22 -0.72 -9.84
N ILE A 88 9.03 -1.19 -9.46
CA ILE A 88 8.84 -2.61 -9.13
C ILE A 88 8.92 -3.48 -10.38
N SER A 89 9.86 -4.42 -10.38
CA SER A 89 9.95 -5.49 -11.37
C SER A 89 9.47 -6.81 -10.76
N LEU A 90 8.44 -7.39 -11.34
CA LEU A 90 7.86 -8.66 -10.90
C LEU A 90 8.29 -9.85 -11.77
N ALA A 91 9.08 -9.60 -12.82
CA ALA A 91 9.54 -10.65 -13.72
C ALA A 91 10.34 -11.73 -12.99
N GLY A 92 9.93 -13.00 -13.16
CA GLY A 92 10.58 -14.15 -12.54
C GLY A 92 10.31 -14.33 -11.03
N THR A 93 9.38 -13.55 -10.47
CA THR A 93 8.94 -13.75 -9.09
C THR A 93 7.97 -14.93 -8.97
N THR A 94 7.95 -15.55 -7.80
CA THR A 94 6.93 -16.53 -7.39
C THR A 94 6.39 -16.13 -6.03
N ILE A 95 5.27 -16.74 -5.61
CA ILE A 95 4.71 -16.49 -4.28
C ILE A 95 5.72 -16.77 -3.16
N ASP A 96 6.51 -17.84 -3.31
CA ASP A 96 7.44 -18.29 -2.26
C ASP A 96 8.75 -17.48 -2.23
N ASN A 97 9.19 -16.96 -3.38
CA ASN A 97 10.39 -16.13 -3.48
C ASN A 97 10.05 -14.66 -3.74
N PHE A 98 8.81 -14.29 -3.49
CA PHE A 98 8.39 -12.91 -3.51
C PHE A 98 9.11 -12.16 -2.39
N VAL A 99 10.38 -11.85 -2.64
CA VAL A 99 11.08 -10.85 -1.87
C VAL A 99 10.43 -9.53 -2.25
N SER A 100 9.68 -8.98 -1.33
CA SER A 100 9.16 -7.62 -1.49
C SER A 100 10.27 -6.76 -2.11
N PRO A 101 10.08 -6.22 -3.31
CA PRO A 101 11.12 -5.41 -3.92
C PRO A 101 11.49 -4.33 -2.93
N VAL A 102 12.78 -4.23 -2.64
CA VAL A 102 13.27 -3.22 -1.71
C VAL A 102 13.06 -1.86 -2.36
N TYR A 103 12.02 -1.18 -1.96
CA TYR A 103 11.79 0.19 -2.38
C TYR A 103 12.67 1.10 -1.53
N THR A 104 13.69 1.67 -2.13
CA THR A 104 14.60 2.58 -1.43
C THR A 104 13.92 3.94 -1.25
N MET A 105 13.82 4.39 -0.01
CA MET A 105 13.30 5.73 0.27
C MET A 105 14.18 6.78 -0.39
N PRO A 106 13.61 7.71 -1.18
CA PRO A 106 14.37 8.82 -1.75
C PRO A 106 15.01 9.67 -0.64
N ALA A 107 16.21 10.20 -0.89
CA ALA A 107 16.93 11.04 0.10
C ALA A 107 16.12 12.28 0.54
N ALA A 108 15.22 12.78 -0.29
CA ALA A 108 14.30 13.87 0.01
C ALA A 108 13.02 13.42 0.76
N GLY A 109 12.88 12.12 1.06
CA GLY A 109 11.65 11.54 1.57
C GLY A 109 10.59 11.32 0.48
N PHE A 110 9.41 10.88 0.88
CA PHE A 110 8.27 10.72 -0.02
C PHE A 110 7.42 12.00 -0.05
N ALA A 111 6.98 12.41 -1.23
CA ALA A 111 5.91 13.41 -1.33
C ALA A 111 4.60 12.81 -0.77
N GLU A 112 3.76 13.64 -0.16
CA GLU A 112 2.49 13.18 0.46
C GLU A 112 1.60 12.37 -0.50
N ASN A 113 1.58 12.73 -1.79
CA ASN A 113 0.79 12.06 -2.82
C ASN A 113 1.50 10.88 -3.50
N TYR A 114 2.66 10.47 -3.00
CA TYR A 114 3.48 9.39 -3.55
C TYR A 114 3.92 8.39 -2.49
N LEU A 115 3.08 8.18 -1.48
CA LEU A 115 3.40 7.20 -0.44
C LEU A 115 3.28 5.78 -0.99
N PRO A 116 4.34 4.96 -0.89
CA PRO A 116 4.32 3.59 -1.36
C PRO A 116 3.31 2.75 -0.56
N MET A 117 2.51 1.98 -1.30
CA MET A 117 1.47 1.13 -0.72
C MET A 117 1.51 -0.26 -1.34
N SER A 118 1.12 -1.26 -0.57
CA SER A 118 0.93 -2.63 -1.07
C SER A 118 -0.29 -3.29 -0.45
N SER A 119 -0.90 -4.21 -1.18
CA SER A 119 -1.89 -5.12 -0.61
C SER A 119 -1.20 -6.33 0.02
N GLY A 120 -1.95 -7.07 0.84
CA GLY A 120 -1.61 -8.47 1.07
C GLY A 120 -1.85 -9.30 -0.20
N LEU A 121 -1.29 -10.51 -0.24
CA LEU A 121 -1.65 -11.50 -1.24
C LEU A 121 -3.10 -11.93 -1.00
N SER A 122 -3.94 -11.90 -2.05
CA SER A 122 -5.34 -12.28 -1.95
C SER A 122 -5.52 -13.76 -1.58
N ASP A 123 -6.70 -14.12 -1.09
CA ASP A 123 -7.11 -15.52 -1.10
C ASP A 123 -7.23 -16.02 -2.55
N PRO A 124 -7.10 -17.33 -2.77
CA PRO A 124 -7.28 -17.93 -4.10
C PRO A 124 -8.70 -17.69 -4.64
N PHE A 125 -8.79 -17.36 -5.92
CA PHE A 125 -10.05 -17.24 -6.64
C PHE A 125 -9.96 -17.93 -8.00
N THR A 126 -11.09 -18.46 -8.51
CA THR A 126 -11.13 -19.22 -9.76
C THR A 126 -11.81 -18.42 -10.86
N LEU A 127 -11.15 -18.30 -12.02
CA LEU A 127 -11.69 -17.63 -13.18
C LEU A 127 -12.82 -18.43 -13.83
N GLN A 128 -13.88 -17.74 -14.23
CA GLN A 128 -14.96 -18.25 -15.02
C GLN A 128 -14.78 -17.84 -16.50
N ALA A 129 -15.48 -18.52 -17.41
CA ALA A 129 -15.52 -18.09 -18.81
C ALA A 129 -16.13 -16.69 -18.95
N GLY A 130 -15.52 -15.81 -19.76
CA GLY A 130 -16.02 -14.46 -19.99
C GLY A 130 -15.39 -13.40 -19.08
N LYS A 131 -16.21 -12.48 -18.60
CA LYS A 131 -15.74 -11.32 -17.80
C LYS A 131 -15.80 -11.62 -16.31
N ASN A 132 -14.67 -11.52 -15.64
CA ASN A 132 -14.54 -11.71 -14.20
C ASN A 132 -14.24 -10.38 -13.52
N TYR A 133 -14.79 -10.18 -12.32
CA TYR A 133 -14.61 -8.98 -11.52
C TYR A 133 -14.21 -9.34 -10.09
N TYR A 134 -13.15 -8.73 -9.64
CA TYR A 134 -12.65 -8.81 -8.27
C TYR A 134 -12.76 -7.44 -7.61
N GLY A 135 -13.45 -7.35 -6.48
CA GLY A 135 -13.65 -6.09 -5.76
C GLY A 135 -14.89 -5.30 -6.20
N TYR A 136 -15.92 -5.99 -6.64
CA TYR A 136 -17.14 -5.35 -7.13
C TYR A 136 -18.39 -5.91 -6.46
N THR A 137 -19.33 -5.01 -6.13
CA THR A 137 -20.64 -5.34 -5.54
C THR A 137 -21.80 -5.18 -6.54
N LYS A 138 -21.49 -4.91 -7.83
CA LYS A 138 -22.52 -4.78 -8.87
C LYS A 138 -23.27 -6.11 -9.12
N THR A 139 -24.47 -6.03 -9.65
CA THR A 139 -25.15 -7.21 -10.19
C THR A 139 -24.45 -7.65 -11.47
N ALA A 140 -24.07 -8.94 -11.55
CA ALA A 140 -23.46 -9.51 -12.74
C ALA A 140 -24.46 -9.55 -13.90
N GLY A 141 -24.02 -9.12 -15.09
CA GLY A 141 -24.73 -9.28 -16.35
C GLY A 141 -24.48 -10.66 -16.96
N GLU A 142 -25.03 -10.88 -18.15
CA GLU A 142 -24.79 -12.12 -18.90
C GLU A 142 -23.29 -12.24 -19.28
N GLY A 143 -22.68 -13.40 -18.95
CA GLY A 143 -21.26 -13.64 -19.15
C GLY A 143 -20.32 -12.85 -18.23
N GLU A 144 -20.86 -12.26 -17.17
CA GLU A 144 -20.11 -11.58 -16.13
C GLU A 144 -20.14 -12.35 -14.81
N HIS A 145 -19.02 -12.39 -14.11
CA HIS A 145 -18.87 -13.10 -12.84
C HIS A 145 -18.22 -12.22 -11.79
N ILE A 146 -18.88 -12.01 -10.66
CA ILE A 146 -18.31 -11.36 -9.50
C ILE A 146 -17.65 -12.43 -8.64
N LEU A 147 -16.31 -12.46 -8.64
CA LEU A 147 -15.54 -13.47 -7.92
C LEU A 147 -15.42 -13.12 -6.44
N VAL A 148 -15.15 -11.86 -6.14
CA VAL A 148 -14.96 -11.32 -4.79
C VAL A 148 -15.59 -9.93 -4.74
N ALA A 149 -16.33 -9.64 -3.67
CA ALA A 149 -16.98 -8.34 -3.49
C ALA A 149 -16.02 -7.26 -3.00
N ASP A 150 -15.10 -7.63 -2.11
CA ASP A 150 -14.15 -6.70 -1.49
C ASP A 150 -12.97 -6.43 -2.43
N PRO A 151 -12.57 -5.15 -2.62
CA PRO A 151 -11.40 -4.79 -3.42
C PRO A 151 -10.09 -5.26 -2.78
N LEU A 152 -9.00 -5.25 -3.55
CA LEU A 152 -7.67 -5.37 -2.97
C LEU A 152 -7.37 -4.09 -2.17
N TYR A 153 -7.26 -4.24 -0.87
CA TYR A 153 -6.98 -3.12 0.01
C TYR A 153 -5.48 -2.86 0.10
N LEU A 154 -5.09 -1.64 -0.25
CA LEU A 154 -3.72 -1.15 -0.13
C LEU A 154 -3.48 -0.57 1.26
N ILE A 155 -2.33 -0.91 1.81
CA ILE A 155 -1.85 -0.40 3.09
C ILE A 155 -0.55 0.36 2.82
N ARG A 156 -0.39 1.53 3.40
CA ARG A 156 0.85 2.30 3.30
C ARG A 156 2.02 1.54 3.92
N ASN A 157 3.13 1.48 3.21
CA ASN A 157 4.35 0.81 3.67
C ASN A 157 5.22 1.71 4.56
N VAL A 158 4.82 2.99 4.69
CA VAL A 158 5.50 3.99 5.51
C VAL A 158 4.55 4.61 6.53
N ALA A 159 5.09 5.05 7.66
CA ALA A 159 4.37 5.79 8.67
C ALA A 159 4.96 7.19 8.82
N ARG A 160 4.10 8.19 9.03
CA ARG A 160 4.51 9.54 9.40
C ARG A 160 4.63 9.64 10.92
N ILE A 161 5.70 10.29 11.36
CA ILE A 161 5.88 10.66 12.76
C ILE A 161 5.93 12.18 12.82
N ASP A 162 4.92 12.77 13.44
CA ASP A 162 4.86 14.22 13.66
C ASP A 162 5.43 14.54 15.04
N PHE A 163 6.51 15.32 15.04
CA PHE A 163 7.12 15.81 16.27
C PHE A 163 6.54 17.21 16.56
N THR A 164 5.53 17.28 17.42
CA THR A 164 4.76 18.49 17.67
C THR A 164 5.36 19.41 18.72
N GLY A 165 6.35 18.94 19.46
CA GLY A 165 7.04 19.78 20.43
C GLY A 165 8.00 19.03 21.35
N LEU A 166 8.90 19.77 21.95
CA LEU A 166 9.77 19.33 23.02
C LEU A 166 9.47 20.22 24.25
N SER A 167 9.08 19.60 25.37
CA SER A 167 8.99 20.32 26.64
C SER A 167 10.04 19.82 27.62
N LEU A 168 10.71 20.72 28.28
CA LEU A 168 11.65 20.42 29.34
C LEU A 168 10.99 20.74 30.69
N ASP A 169 10.76 19.71 31.51
CA ASP A 169 10.29 19.88 32.88
C ASP A 169 11.49 19.96 33.84
N MET A 170 11.79 21.16 34.28
CA MET A 170 12.87 21.43 35.24
C MET A 170 12.43 21.32 36.71
N THR A 171 11.17 21.03 36.99
CA THR A 171 10.64 20.97 38.37
C THR A 171 11.18 19.78 39.16
N ARG A 172 11.70 18.76 38.47
CA ARG A 172 12.31 17.56 39.06
C ARG A 172 13.84 17.55 39.04
N ALA A 173 14.46 18.65 38.68
CA ALA A 173 15.90 18.77 38.79
C ALA A 173 16.30 18.50 40.26
N ALA A 174 17.28 17.59 40.46
CA ALA A 174 17.77 17.29 41.78
C ALA A 174 18.20 18.59 42.48
N LYS A 175 17.87 18.73 43.76
CA LYS A 175 18.02 19.95 44.55
C LYS A 175 19.45 20.55 44.53
N ASP A 176 20.42 19.80 44.03
CA ASP A 176 21.87 20.14 44.10
C ASP A 176 22.48 20.45 42.72
N VAL A 177 21.68 20.46 41.62
CA VAL A 177 22.18 20.87 40.30
C VAL A 177 21.58 22.24 39.96
N TYR A 178 22.26 23.27 40.35
CA TYR A 178 21.97 24.63 39.95
C TYR A 178 22.51 24.86 38.53
N VAL A 179 21.64 24.94 37.53
CA VAL A 179 22.03 25.37 36.19
C VAL A 179 21.66 26.83 36.06
N GLU A 180 22.55 27.70 36.51
CA GLU A 180 22.41 29.13 36.35
C GLU A 180 22.76 29.48 34.89
N GLY A 181 21.82 30.04 34.16
CA GLY A 181 22.08 30.67 32.87
C GLY A 181 21.76 29.89 31.60
N ILE A 182 21.02 28.77 31.63
CA ILE A 182 20.48 28.20 30.37
C ILE A 182 19.29 29.02 29.92
N ALA A 183 19.51 29.91 28.94
CA ALA A 183 18.44 30.72 28.35
C ALA A 183 17.71 29.99 27.25
N THR A 184 18.32 29.00 26.59
CA THR A 184 17.74 28.32 25.44
C THR A 184 18.34 26.92 25.28
N ILE A 185 17.51 25.91 25.06
CA ILE A 185 17.91 24.57 24.62
C ILE A 185 17.49 24.41 23.17
N VAL A 186 18.45 24.19 22.29
CA VAL A 186 18.22 23.93 20.88
C VAL A 186 18.50 22.46 20.63
N PRO A 187 17.49 21.63 20.34
CA PRO A 187 17.73 20.24 19.96
C PRO A 187 18.40 20.22 18.57
N GLU A 188 19.52 19.52 18.45
CA GLU A 188 20.23 19.37 17.18
C GLU A 188 19.65 18.27 16.30
N CYS A 189 19.11 17.22 16.90
CA CYS A 189 18.50 16.12 16.14
C CYS A 189 17.54 15.29 17.00
N VAL A 190 16.66 14.56 16.30
CA VAL A 190 15.77 13.55 16.85
C VAL A 190 16.10 12.21 16.21
N PHE A 191 16.29 11.16 16.99
CA PHE A 191 16.57 9.82 16.50
C PHE A 191 15.38 8.90 16.72
N ILE A 192 15.06 8.09 15.69
CA ILE A 192 14.16 6.97 15.82
C ILE A 192 15.00 5.70 15.92
N MET A 193 14.98 5.08 17.10
CA MET A 193 15.70 3.82 17.34
C MET A 193 14.78 2.64 17.02
N HIS A 194 15.37 1.56 16.47
CA HIS A 194 14.64 0.35 16.08
C HIS A 194 13.57 0.53 14.98
N GLY A 195 13.67 1.57 14.16
CA GLY A 195 12.89 1.68 12.94
C GLY A 195 13.21 0.49 12.01
N ARG A 196 12.18 -0.20 11.54
CA ARG A 196 12.35 -1.21 10.47
C ARG A 196 12.35 -0.50 9.14
N THR A 197 13.38 -0.75 8.33
CA THR A 197 13.52 -0.20 6.97
C THR A 197 13.10 -1.20 5.90
N LYS A 198 12.60 -2.38 6.31
CA LYS A 198 12.14 -3.46 5.43
C LYS A 198 10.74 -3.88 5.82
#